data_41e1de2e48e462b885fec37048df515f
#
_entry.id   41e1de2e48e462b885fec37048df515f
#
_cell.length_a   1.000
_cell.length_b   1.000
_cell.length_c   1.000
_cell.angle_alpha   90.00
_cell.angle_beta   90.00
_cell.angle_gamma   90.00
#
_symmetry.space_group_name_H-M   'P 1'
#
loop_
_entity.id
_entity.type
_entity.pdbx_description
1 polymer ?
#
loop_
_entity_poly.entity_id
_entity_poly.type
_entity_poly.pdbx_seq_one_letter_code
_entity_poly.pdbx_strand_id
1 'polypeptide(L)'
;MDTSHQLRAALAPESIAVIGASDREVSRGAPLWKNLISAGFSGRIYPVNPKYRYLGDIPCYPSIKAIEDHIDLAILAVPTKTIESVLEDIASHGTRWIALAPSDASVTSDSNWQANIVNKAHALGLRLIGTDCLGIMRPSMNLNASYWSELPLAGNVGFAAQSGVIGTSLLATKRIRDIGFSTLINTGDEIDVSMSEVVDFLAQDKETGVIVLHIEGIRNPREF
;
A
#
# COMPACT_ATOMS: atom_id res chain seq x y z
N MET A 1 -15.20 16.99 -3.92
CA MET A 1 -14.32 16.79 -2.74
C MET A 1 -12.95 16.54 -3.30
N ASP A 2 -11.93 17.21 -2.79
CA ASP A 2 -10.56 17.16 -3.31
C ASP A 2 -9.96 15.76 -3.07
N THR A 3 -9.79 15.00 -4.14
CA THR A 3 -9.29 13.60 -4.14
C THR A 3 -7.87 13.50 -3.58
N SER A 4 -7.05 14.53 -3.75
CA SER A 4 -5.66 14.56 -3.28
C SER A 4 -5.56 14.60 -1.75
N HIS A 5 -6.46 15.34 -1.08
CA HIS A 5 -6.55 15.35 0.38
C HIS A 5 -6.96 13.98 0.94
N GLN A 6 -7.73 13.22 0.18
CA GLN A 6 -8.20 11.90 0.60
C GLN A 6 -7.10 10.83 0.47
N LEU A 7 -6.27 10.89 -0.60
CA LEU A 7 -5.18 9.93 -0.82
C LEU A 7 -4.04 10.08 0.20
N ARG A 8 -3.97 11.22 0.91
CA ARG A 8 -3.01 11.44 2.00
C ARG A 8 -3.10 10.35 3.09
N ALA A 9 -4.30 9.91 3.45
CA ALA A 9 -4.49 8.85 4.43
C ALA A 9 -3.88 7.51 3.98
N ALA A 10 -3.77 7.27 2.67
CA ALA A 10 -3.12 6.08 2.13
C ALA A 10 -1.60 6.23 2.01
N LEU A 11 -1.09 7.39 1.58
CA LEU A 11 0.32 7.60 1.25
C LEU A 11 1.15 8.22 2.39
N ALA A 12 0.50 8.79 3.39
CA ALA A 12 1.12 9.29 4.62
C ALA A 12 0.24 8.93 5.83
N PRO A 13 -0.03 7.62 6.06
CA PRO A 13 -0.93 7.16 7.12
C PRO A 13 -0.33 7.39 8.50
N GLU A 14 -1.18 7.58 9.50
CA GLU A 14 -0.82 7.56 10.93
C GLU A 14 -1.06 6.18 11.56
N SER A 15 -1.86 5.34 10.89
CA SER A 15 -2.21 4.00 11.34
C SER A 15 -2.35 3.01 10.18
N ILE A 16 -1.79 1.81 10.35
CA ILE A 16 -1.79 0.77 9.31
C ILE A 16 -2.22 -0.57 9.91
N ALA A 17 -3.20 -1.23 9.26
CA ALA A 17 -3.50 -2.62 9.52
C ALA A 17 -2.88 -3.52 8.43
N VAL A 18 -2.09 -4.51 8.82
CA VAL A 18 -1.55 -5.53 7.91
C VAL A 18 -2.39 -6.79 8.02
N ILE A 19 -3.31 -7.00 7.08
CA ILE A 19 -4.22 -8.15 7.07
C ILE A 19 -3.53 -9.31 6.36
N GLY A 20 -3.29 -10.39 7.10
CA GLY A 20 -2.43 -11.48 6.70
C GLY A 20 -0.99 -11.34 7.19
N ALA A 21 -0.75 -10.45 8.17
CA ALA A 21 0.56 -10.31 8.83
C ALA A 21 1.07 -11.67 9.36
N SER A 22 2.37 -11.91 9.26
CA SER A 22 2.97 -13.18 9.65
C SER A 22 4.48 -13.01 9.86
N ASP A 23 5.05 -13.84 10.69
CA ASP A 23 6.50 -14.02 10.86
C ASP A 23 7.07 -15.19 10.05
N ARG A 24 6.20 -15.98 9.39
CA ARG A 24 6.62 -17.12 8.56
C ARG A 24 7.15 -16.61 7.21
N GLU A 25 8.42 -16.85 6.93
CA GLU A 25 9.14 -16.37 5.72
C GLU A 25 8.40 -16.66 4.39
N VAL A 26 7.73 -17.81 4.31
CA VAL A 26 6.99 -18.21 3.10
C VAL A 26 5.63 -17.51 2.95
N SER A 27 5.21 -16.69 3.92
CA SER A 27 3.93 -15.99 3.85
C SER A 27 4.07 -14.65 3.14
N ARG A 28 3.03 -14.26 2.41
CA ARG A 28 3.00 -12.95 1.70
C ARG A 28 3.07 -11.76 2.65
N GLY A 29 2.53 -11.89 3.85
CA GLY A 29 2.53 -10.82 4.85
C GLY A 29 3.85 -10.67 5.62
N ALA A 30 4.76 -11.65 5.55
CA ALA A 30 6.00 -11.60 6.33
C ALA A 30 6.96 -10.48 5.91
N PRO A 31 7.24 -10.25 4.61
CA PRO A 31 8.12 -9.15 4.21
C PRO A 31 7.55 -7.79 4.61
N LEU A 32 6.25 -7.56 4.39
CA LEU A 32 5.56 -6.33 4.78
C LEU A 32 5.65 -6.07 6.27
N TRP A 33 5.32 -7.10 7.08
CA TRP A 33 5.38 -7.02 8.52
C TRP A 33 6.80 -6.71 9.02
N LYS A 34 7.78 -7.49 8.53
CA LYS A 34 9.20 -7.32 8.88
C LYS A 34 9.69 -5.91 8.53
N ASN A 35 9.37 -5.42 7.34
CA ASN A 35 9.85 -4.12 6.86
C ASN A 35 9.24 -2.97 7.66
N LEU A 36 7.95 -3.00 7.98
CA LEU A 36 7.30 -2.00 8.84
C LEU A 36 7.93 -1.92 10.23
N ILE A 37 8.17 -3.08 10.86
CA ILE A 37 8.79 -3.14 12.19
C ILE A 37 10.24 -2.69 12.14
N SER A 38 11.02 -3.20 11.17
CA SER A 38 12.46 -2.90 11.08
C SER A 38 12.75 -1.45 10.72
N ALA A 39 11.87 -0.79 9.95
CA ALA A 39 11.99 0.61 9.61
C ALA A 39 11.69 1.54 10.80
N GLY A 40 10.98 1.06 11.80
CA GLY A 40 10.59 1.85 12.97
C GLY A 40 9.54 2.91 12.63
N PHE A 41 8.50 2.51 11.89
CA PHE A 41 7.40 3.40 11.51
C PHE A 41 6.87 4.19 12.71
N SER A 42 6.75 5.50 12.54
CA SER A 42 6.37 6.43 13.62
C SER A 42 4.89 6.38 13.99
N GLY A 43 4.06 5.78 13.13
CA GLY A 43 2.62 5.61 13.36
C GLY A 43 2.29 4.30 14.08
N ARG A 44 1.00 3.98 14.14
CA ARG A 44 0.50 2.77 14.79
C ARG A 44 0.38 1.62 13.78
N ILE A 45 0.78 0.42 14.20
CA ILE A 45 0.74 -0.78 13.36
C ILE A 45 -0.11 -1.84 14.04
N TYR A 46 -1.04 -2.41 13.28
CA TYR A 46 -1.96 -3.44 13.74
C TYR A 46 -1.83 -4.70 12.88
N PRO A 47 -1.16 -5.75 13.38
CA PRO A 47 -1.14 -7.03 12.68
C PRO A 47 -2.49 -7.72 12.82
N VAL A 48 -3.03 -8.20 11.70
CA VAL A 48 -4.32 -8.90 11.65
C VAL A 48 -4.12 -10.29 11.06
N ASN A 49 -4.30 -11.32 11.87
CA ASN A 49 -4.27 -12.70 11.43
C ASN A 49 -4.91 -13.63 12.48
N PRO A 50 -5.96 -14.40 12.14
CA PRO A 50 -6.65 -15.27 13.11
C PRO A 50 -5.80 -16.41 13.68
N LYS A 51 -4.61 -16.67 13.08
CA LYS A 51 -3.72 -17.77 13.50
C LYS A 51 -2.75 -17.37 14.60
N TYR A 52 -2.61 -16.09 14.91
CA TYR A 52 -1.66 -15.57 15.86
C TYR A 52 -2.35 -14.78 16.97
N ARG A 53 -1.82 -14.85 18.17
CA ARG A 53 -2.15 -13.95 19.30
C ARG A 53 -1.18 -12.79 19.38
N TYR A 54 0.06 -13.02 18.98
CA TYR A 54 1.15 -12.06 18.96
C TYR A 54 2.01 -12.29 17.73
N LEU A 55 2.62 -11.23 17.19
CA LEU A 55 3.73 -11.29 16.25
C LEU A 55 4.90 -10.51 16.85
N GLY A 56 5.94 -11.25 17.29
CA GLY A 56 6.91 -10.72 18.24
C GLY A 56 6.20 -10.35 19.55
N ASP A 57 6.44 -9.12 20.03
CA ASP A 57 5.80 -8.58 21.25
C ASP A 57 4.51 -7.79 20.97
N ILE A 58 4.05 -7.73 19.70
CA ILE A 58 2.90 -6.94 19.29
C ILE A 58 1.64 -7.82 19.27
N PRO A 59 0.55 -7.43 19.98
CA PRO A 59 -0.73 -8.13 19.93
C PRO A 59 -1.27 -8.22 18.51
N CYS A 60 -1.69 -9.43 18.10
CA CYS A 60 -2.24 -9.70 16.80
C CYS A 60 -3.76 -9.86 16.88
N TYR A 61 -4.47 -9.15 16.03
CA TYR A 61 -5.94 -9.14 16.01
C TYR A 61 -6.49 -10.26 15.11
N PRO A 62 -7.59 -10.94 15.49
CA PRO A 62 -8.18 -12.00 14.68
C PRO A 62 -8.84 -11.46 13.40
N SER A 63 -9.32 -10.23 13.42
CA SER A 63 -9.90 -9.49 12.28
C SER A 63 -9.73 -7.99 12.51
N ILE A 64 -9.87 -7.19 11.45
CA ILE A 64 -9.82 -5.72 11.56
C ILE A 64 -10.94 -5.18 12.48
N LYS A 65 -12.08 -5.85 12.54
CA LYS A 65 -13.21 -5.48 13.44
C LYS A 65 -12.87 -5.56 14.93
N ALA A 66 -11.83 -6.29 15.30
CA ALA A 66 -11.39 -6.37 16.70
C ALA A 66 -10.47 -5.20 17.10
N ILE A 67 -10.13 -4.32 16.17
CA ILE A 67 -9.37 -3.10 16.42
C ILE A 67 -10.37 -1.98 16.74
N GLU A 68 -10.19 -1.29 17.85
CA GLU A 68 -11.06 -0.18 18.26
C GLU A 68 -10.59 1.17 17.68
N ASP A 69 -9.31 1.26 17.36
CA ASP A 69 -8.68 2.48 16.82
C ASP A 69 -9.02 2.69 15.33
N HIS A 70 -9.05 3.95 14.89
CA HIS A 70 -9.14 4.27 13.47
C HIS A 70 -7.91 3.78 12.69
N ILE A 71 -8.14 3.23 11.50
CA ILE A 71 -7.10 2.75 10.58
C ILE A 71 -7.17 3.56 9.28
N ASP A 72 -6.06 4.21 8.94
CA ASP A 72 -5.94 5.00 7.72
C ASP A 72 -5.75 4.12 6.48
N LEU A 73 -4.89 3.09 6.59
CA LEU A 73 -4.54 2.19 5.50
C LEU A 73 -4.61 0.73 5.93
N ALA A 74 -5.35 -0.09 5.19
CA ALA A 74 -5.31 -1.54 5.30
C ALA A 74 -4.47 -2.13 4.16
N ILE A 75 -3.48 -2.97 4.48
CA ILE A 75 -2.69 -3.69 3.48
C ILE A 75 -3.15 -5.15 3.48
N LEU A 76 -3.63 -5.63 2.34
CA LEU A 76 -4.11 -7.01 2.19
C LEU A 76 -3.03 -7.91 1.61
N ALA A 77 -2.47 -8.77 2.46
CA ALA A 77 -1.54 -9.84 2.09
C ALA A 77 -2.18 -11.23 2.28
N VAL A 78 -3.40 -11.37 1.80
CA VAL A 78 -4.24 -12.57 1.96
C VAL A 78 -4.45 -13.29 0.62
N PRO A 79 -4.85 -14.58 0.63
CA PRO A 79 -5.22 -15.28 -0.60
C PRO A 79 -6.37 -14.58 -1.33
N THR A 80 -6.32 -14.53 -2.67
CA THR A 80 -7.28 -13.84 -3.54
C THR A 80 -8.74 -14.19 -3.23
N LYS A 81 -9.00 -15.47 -2.95
CA LYS A 81 -10.35 -15.97 -2.62
C LYS A 81 -10.97 -15.37 -1.35
N THR A 82 -10.18 -14.74 -0.48
CA THR A 82 -10.66 -14.14 0.78
C THR A 82 -10.81 -12.62 0.68
N ILE A 83 -10.35 -11.99 -0.40
CA ILE A 83 -10.35 -10.54 -0.56
C ILE A 83 -11.76 -9.98 -0.39
N GLU A 84 -12.75 -10.54 -1.08
CA GLU A 84 -14.12 -10.02 -1.05
C GLU A 84 -14.74 -9.96 0.35
N SER A 85 -14.56 -11.01 1.17
CA SER A 85 -15.08 -11.03 2.55
C SER A 85 -14.32 -10.06 3.45
N VAL A 86 -13.03 -9.88 3.20
CA VAL A 86 -12.18 -8.94 3.96
C VAL A 86 -12.56 -7.49 3.64
N LEU A 87 -12.97 -7.16 2.40
CA LEU A 87 -13.47 -5.82 2.07
C LEU A 87 -14.68 -5.42 2.90
N GLU A 88 -15.63 -6.35 3.13
CA GLU A 88 -16.79 -6.11 3.98
C GLU A 88 -16.41 -5.82 5.44
N ASP A 89 -15.44 -6.57 5.95
CA ASP A 89 -14.91 -6.36 7.30
C ASP A 89 -14.22 -4.99 7.44
N ILE A 90 -13.43 -4.59 6.44
CA ILE A 90 -12.75 -3.29 6.40
C ILE A 90 -13.77 -2.15 6.33
N ALA A 91 -14.77 -2.26 5.46
CA ALA A 91 -15.82 -1.25 5.33
C ALA A 91 -16.60 -1.07 6.62
N SER A 92 -16.97 -2.18 7.29
CA SER A 92 -17.67 -2.13 8.58
C SER A 92 -16.84 -1.52 9.71
N HIS A 93 -15.51 -1.58 9.61
CA HIS A 93 -14.59 -0.92 10.53
C HIS A 93 -14.48 0.60 10.28
N GLY A 94 -14.83 1.07 9.08
CA GLY A 94 -14.73 2.49 8.68
C GLY A 94 -13.39 2.85 8.03
N THR A 95 -12.47 1.90 7.81
CA THR A 95 -11.26 2.10 7.01
C THR A 95 -11.64 2.24 5.54
N ARG A 96 -11.05 3.22 4.85
CA ARG A 96 -11.40 3.53 3.46
C ARG A 96 -10.36 3.06 2.44
N TRP A 97 -9.08 3.12 2.80
CA TRP A 97 -7.98 2.91 1.87
C TRP A 97 -7.37 1.52 2.02
N ILE A 98 -7.19 0.87 0.89
CA ILE A 98 -6.69 -0.51 0.83
C ILE A 98 -5.57 -0.60 -0.19
N ALA A 99 -4.43 -1.16 0.20
CA ALA A 99 -3.38 -1.59 -0.73
C ALA A 99 -3.48 -3.11 -0.92
N LEU A 100 -3.64 -3.53 -2.17
CA LEU A 100 -3.69 -4.94 -2.55
C LEU A 100 -2.28 -5.43 -2.88
N ALA A 101 -1.67 -6.14 -1.94
CA ALA A 101 -0.37 -6.75 -2.11
C ALA A 101 -0.39 -7.84 -3.22
N PRO A 102 0.77 -8.18 -3.81
CA PRO A 102 0.88 -9.22 -4.82
C PRO A 102 0.19 -10.51 -4.40
N SER A 103 -0.63 -11.07 -5.27
CA SER A 103 -1.46 -12.23 -5.00
C SER A 103 -1.35 -13.26 -6.13
N ASP A 104 -2.40 -14.02 -6.39
CA ASP A 104 -2.43 -15.00 -7.47
C ASP A 104 -2.68 -14.27 -8.80
N ALA A 105 -1.61 -14.08 -9.59
CA ALA A 105 -1.68 -13.36 -10.86
C ALA A 105 -2.65 -14.00 -11.86
N SER A 106 -2.86 -15.32 -11.81
CA SER A 106 -3.82 -15.99 -12.68
C SER A 106 -5.27 -15.55 -12.45
N VAL A 107 -5.56 -15.04 -11.26
CA VAL A 107 -6.87 -14.48 -10.89
C VAL A 107 -6.88 -12.97 -10.98
N THR A 108 -5.86 -12.30 -10.45
CA THR A 108 -5.83 -10.84 -10.37
C THR A 108 -5.64 -10.15 -11.72
N SER A 109 -5.12 -10.86 -12.74
CA SER A 109 -5.02 -10.36 -14.11
C SER A 109 -6.32 -10.53 -14.93
N ASP A 110 -7.34 -11.22 -14.39
CA ASP A 110 -8.65 -11.33 -15.05
C ASP A 110 -9.41 -9.99 -14.93
N SER A 111 -9.69 -9.38 -16.08
CA SER A 111 -10.41 -8.10 -16.14
C SER A 111 -11.81 -8.15 -15.53
N ASN A 112 -12.50 -9.29 -15.61
CA ASN A 112 -13.81 -9.46 -14.98
C ASN A 112 -13.68 -9.48 -13.46
N TRP A 113 -12.69 -10.19 -12.94
CA TRP A 113 -12.41 -10.19 -11.52
C TRP A 113 -12.04 -8.79 -11.01
N GLN A 114 -11.16 -8.07 -11.74
CA GLN A 114 -10.79 -6.68 -11.41
C GLN A 114 -12.01 -5.77 -11.37
N ALA A 115 -12.86 -5.81 -12.39
CA ALA A 115 -14.08 -4.99 -12.44
C ALA A 115 -15.02 -5.31 -11.27
N ASN A 116 -15.23 -6.58 -10.96
CA ASN A 116 -16.09 -7.01 -9.86
C ASN A 116 -15.56 -6.54 -8.49
N ILE A 117 -14.26 -6.66 -8.24
CA ILE A 117 -13.67 -6.25 -6.96
C ILE A 117 -13.73 -4.73 -6.77
N VAL A 118 -13.49 -3.95 -7.85
CA VAL A 118 -13.61 -2.49 -7.83
C VAL A 118 -15.05 -2.06 -7.58
N ASN A 119 -16.01 -2.63 -8.30
CA ASN A 119 -17.44 -2.33 -8.11
C ASN A 119 -17.88 -2.64 -6.67
N LYS A 120 -17.45 -3.78 -6.12
CA LYS A 120 -17.74 -4.14 -4.72
C LYS A 120 -17.09 -3.14 -3.76
N ALA A 121 -15.83 -2.78 -3.95
CA ALA A 121 -15.13 -1.81 -3.11
C ALA A 121 -15.85 -0.45 -3.12
N HIS A 122 -16.20 0.07 -4.30
CA HIS A 122 -16.91 1.33 -4.43
C HIS A 122 -18.30 1.31 -3.77
N ALA A 123 -19.05 0.22 -3.92
CA ALA A 123 -20.33 0.05 -3.24
C ALA A 123 -20.20 0.08 -1.72
N LEU A 124 -19.05 -0.30 -1.19
CA LEU A 124 -18.71 -0.26 0.24
C LEU A 124 -18.03 1.05 0.67
N GLY A 125 -17.81 2.02 -0.24
CA GLY A 125 -17.13 3.27 0.04
C GLY A 125 -15.61 3.15 0.16
N LEU A 126 -15.02 2.04 -0.32
CA LEU A 126 -13.59 1.76 -0.27
C LEU A 126 -12.87 2.20 -1.54
N ARG A 127 -11.56 2.46 -1.43
CA ARG A 127 -10.65 2.74 -2.54
C ARG A 127 -9.46 1.77 -2.52
N LEU A 128 -9.05 1.31 -3.71
CA LEU A 128 -8.05 0.26 -3.88
C LEU A 128 -6.80 0.79 -4.58
N ILE A 129 -5.61 0.52 -4.01
CA ILE A 129 -4.31 0.70 -4.66
C ILE A 129 -3.82 -0.67 -5.10
N GLY A 130 -3.48 -0.85 -6.35
CA GLY A 130 -3.08 -2.14 -6.94
C GLY A 130 -4.06 -2.55 -8.04
N THR A 131 -4.18 -3.82 -8.31
CA THR A 131 -3.53 -5.02 -7.77
C THR A 131 -2.02 -5.04 -8.00
N ASP A 132 -1.35 -6.06 -7.46
CA ASP A 132 0.09 -6.26 -7.58
C ASP A 132 0.94 -5.07 -7.08
N CYS A 133 0.42 -4.36 -6.07
CA CYS A 133 1.10 -3.24 -5.42
C CYS A 133 2.23 -3.77 -4.54
N LEU A 134 3.49 -3.49 -4.89
CA LEU A 134 4.65 -3.82 -4.05
C LEU A 134 4.76 -2.95 -2.80
N GLY A 135 3.97 -1.90 -2.69
CA GLY A 135 3.82 -1.13 -1.47
C GLY A 135 4.16 0.33 -1.58
N ILE A 136 4.22 0.93 -0.40
CA ILE A 136 4.38 2.37 -0.17
C ILE A 136 5.51 2.58 0.82
N MET A 137 6.39 3.54 0.52
CA MET A 137 7.40 4.03 1.45
C MET A 137 7.30 5.54 1.63
N ARG A 138 7.50 6.01 2.86
CA ARG A 138 7.67 7.42 3.20
C ARG A 138 8.78 7.56 4.23
N PRO A 139 10.03 7.81 3.77
CA PRO A 139 11.21 7.76 4.63
C PRO A 139 11.19 8.74 5.80
N SER A 140 10.59 9.93 5.65
CA SER A 140 10.44 10.93 6.71
C SER A 140 9.62 10.42 7.92
N MET A 141 8.77 9.42 7.70
CA MET A 141 7.95 8.76 8.73
C MET A 141 8.51 7.39 9.15
N ASN A 142 9.66 7.00 8.63
CA ASN A 142 10.18 5.62 8.72
C ASN A 142 9.16 4.59 8.21
N LEU A 143 8.33 4.96 7.26
CA LEU A 143 7.33 4.08 6.67
C LEU A 143 7.96 3.21 5.59
N ASN A 144 8.00 1.90 5.83
CA ASN A 144 8.28 0.88 4.82
C ASN A 144 7.14 -0.15 4.80
N ALA A 145 6.02 0.22 4.22
CA ALA A 145 4.87 -0.64 3.96
C ALA A 145 5.00 -1.30 2.58
N SER A 146 6.14 -1.94 2.31
CA SER A 146 6.46 -2.49 1.00
C SER A 146 7.20 -3.82 1.08
N TYR A 147 7.38 -4.45 -0.09
CA TYR A 147 8.22 -5.64 -0.27
C TYR A 147 9.71 -5.31 -0.49
N TRP A 148 10.07 -4.04 -0.56
CA TRP A 148 11.46 -3.59 -0.67
C TRP A 148 12.11 -3.56 0.71
N SER A 149 13.24 -4.26 0.85
CA SER A 149 13.87 -4.49 2.16
C SER A 149 14.56 -3.27 2.76
N GLU A 150 14.99 -2.31 1.94
CA GLU A 150 15.72 -1.13 2.39
C GLU A 150 14.83 0.11 2.29
N LEU A 151 14.77 0.89 3.36
CA LEU A 151 14.17 2.23 3.34
C LEU A 151 15.24 3.22 2.86
N PRO A 152 15.01 3.97 1.77
CA PRO A 152 15.96 4.96 1.28
C PRO A 152 16.02 6.19 2.20
N LEU A 153 16.96 7.11 1.93
CA LEU A 153 17.07 8.37 2.66
C LEU A 153 15.82 9.23 2.48
N ALA A 154 15.45 9.96 3.54
CA ALA A 154 14.44 11.00 3.44
C ALA A 154 14.95 12.17 2.57
N GLY A 155 14.07 12.72 1.74
CA GLY A 155 14.37 13.84 0.85
C GLY A 155 13.14 14.30 0.09
N ASN A 156 13.33 14.85 -1.11
CA ASN A 156 12.25 15.54 -1.82
C ASN A 156 11.86 14.90 -3.16
N VAL A 157 12.31 13.69 -3.47
CA VAL A 157 11.89 13.00 -4.69
C VAL A 157 10.66 12.14 -4.42
N GLY A 158 9.53 12.48 -5.04
CA GLY A 158 8.36 11.61 -5.13
C GLY A 158 8.52 10.65 -6.30
N PHE A 159 8.50 9.34 -6.05
CA PHE A 159 8.63 8.31 -7.07
C PHE A 159 7.36 7.46 -7.14
N ALA A 160 6.76 7.39 -8.31
CA ALA A 160 5.62 6.50 -8.56
C ALA A 160 5.88 5.62 -9.79
N ALA A 161 5.60 4.33 -9.68
CA ALA A 161 5.83 3.36 -10.74
C ALA A 161 4.70 2.34 -10.83
N GLN A 162 4.28 2.03 -12.04
CA GLN A 162 3.39 0.90 -12.32
C GLN A 162 4.14 -0.43 -12.19
N SER A 163 5.39 -0.48 -12.69
CA SER A 163 6.24 -1.67 -12.58
C SER A 163 6.95 -1.78 -11.24
N GLY A 164 6.71 -2.88 -10.53
CA GLY A 164 7.42 -3.21 -9.30
C GLY A 164 8.90 -3.51 -9.50
N VAL A 165 9.26 -4.07 -10.67
CA VAL A 165 10.66 -4.39 -11.03
C VAL A 165 11.51 -3.12 -11.16
N ILE A 166 10.94 -2.05 -11.71
CA ILE A 166 11.66 -0.78 -11.86
C ILE A 166 11.97 -0.17 -10.49
N GLY A 167 11.00 -0.17 -9.56
CA GLY A 167 11.25 0.28 -8.19
C GLY A 167 12.33 -0.55 -7.49
N THR A 168 12.30 -1.87 -7.66
CA THR A 168 13.33 -2.78 -7.10
C THR A 168 14.70 -2.47 -7.69
N SER A 169 14.81 -2.32 -9.00
CA SER A 169 16.07 -2.02 -9.69
C SER A 169 16.62 -0.65 -9.31
N LEU A 170 15.72 0.33 -9.15
CA LEU A 170 16.07 1.67 -8.69
C LEU A 170 16.73 1.60 -7.31
N LEU A 171 16.07 0.99 -6.33
CA LEU A 171 16.57 0.92 -4.96
C LEU A 171 17.83 0.04 -4.81
N ALA A 172 18.01 -0.98 -5.66
CA ALA A 172 19.21 -1.81 -5.69
C ALA A 172 20.44 -1.07 -6.23
N THR A 173 20.27 0.06 -6.93
CA THR A 173 21.36 0.79 -7.57
C THR A 173 22.12 1.64 -6.56
N LYS A 174 23.43 1.38 -6.40
CA LYS A 174 24.29 2.10 -5.42
C LYS A 174 24.27 3.63 -5.59
N ARG A 175 24.11 4.13 -6.82
CA ARG A 175 24.06 5.58 -7.13
C ARG A 175 22.83 6.29 -6.56
N ILE A 176 21.77 5.56 -6.23
CA ILE A 176 20.54 6.11 -5.68
C ILE A 176 20.60 6.26 -4.14
N ARG A 177 21.60 5.66 -3.49
CA ARG A 177 21.76 5.75 -2.03
C ARG A 177 21.93 7.17 -1.51
N ASP A 178 22.39 8.09 -2.37
CA ASP A 178 22.56 9.51 -2.04
C ASP A 178 21.33 10.36 -2.40
N ILE A 179 20.31 9.76 -3.04
CA ILE A 179 19.06 10.43 -3.38
C ILE A 179 18.05 10.23 -2.26
N GLY A 180 17.52 11.34 -1.74
CA GLY A 180 16.48 11.32 -0.74
C GLY A 180 15.07 11.34 -1.35
N PHE A 181 14.19 10.51 -0.82
CA PHE A 181 12.81 10.38 -1.30
C PHE A 181 11.82 10.94 -0.28
N SER A 182 10.77 11.61 -0.77
CA SER A 182 9.60 11.98 0.02
C SER A 182 8.63 10.82 0.11
N THR A 183 8.29 10.21 -1.03
CA THR A 183 7.37 9.09 -1.15
C THR A 183 7.82 8.17 -2.29
N LEU A 184 7.75 6.87 -2.09
CA LEU A 184 7.83 5.88 -3.16
C LEU A 184 6.55 5.06 -3.14
N ILE A 185 5.91 4.90 -4.30
CA ILE A 185 4.73 4.06 -4.45
C ILE A 185 4.85 3.20 -5.71
N ASN A 186 4.50 1.93 -5.56
CA ASN A 186 4.18 1.08 -6.69
C ASN A 186 2.66 0.98 -6.80
N THR A 187 2.11 1.49 -7.91
CA THR A 187 0.67 1.49 -8.14
C THR A 187 0.13 0.16 -8.64
N GLY A 188 1.02 -0.71 -9.16
CA GLY A 188 0.63 -1.97 -9.76
C GLY A 188 -0.28 -1.77 -10.97
N ASP A 189 -1.35 -2.58 -11.06
CA ASP A 189 -2.27 -2.60 -12.21
C ASP A 189 -3.24 -1.40 -12.28
N GLU A 190 -3.26 -0.52 -11.28
CA GLU A 190 -4.13 0.67 -11.22
C GLU A 190 -5.61 0.36 -11.47
N ILE A 191 -6.13 -0.68 -10.82
CA ILE A 191 -7.54 -1.08 -11.06
C ILE A 191 -8.55 -0.04 -10.58
N ASP A 192 -8.18 0.81 -9.61
CA ASP A 192 -9.02 1.89 -9.06
C ASP A 192 -8.22 3.20 -8.93
N VAL A 193 -7.27 3.31 -7.99
CA VAL A 193 -6.44 4.51 -7.85
C VAL A 193 -5.49 4.63 -9.04
N SER A 194 -5.56 5.77 -9.73
CA SER A 194 -4.78 6.05 -10.94
C SER A 194 -3.44 6.74 -10.65
N MET A 195 -2.52 6.69 -11.61
CA MET A 195 -1.28 7.48 -11.58
C MET A 195 -1.59 8.98 -11.49
N SER A 196 -2.66 9.46 -12.13
CA SER A 196 -3.09 10.87 -12.07
C SER A 196 -3.38 11.30 -10.62
N GLU A 197 -4.12 10.49 -9.86
CA GLU A 197 -4.41 10.79 -8.45
C GLU A 197 -3.14 10.78 -7.58
N VAL A 198 -2.19 9.89 -7.89
CA VAL A 198 -0.89 9.85 -7.19
C VAL A 198 -0.06 11.09 -7.52
N VAL A 199 -0.05 11.55 -8.78
CA VAL A 199 0.62 12.79 -9.19
C VAL A 199 0.00 13.99 -8.50
N ASP A 200 -1.32 14.08 -8.40
CA ASP A 200 -2.02 15.14 -7.68
C ASP A 200 -1.63 15.18 -6.20
N PHE A 201 -1.53 14.02 -5.56
CA PHE A 201 -1.03 13.94 -4.18
C PHE A 201 0.40 14.45 -4.07
N LEU A 202 1.32 13.95 -4.92
CA LEU A 202 2.73 14.32 -4.90
C LEU A 202 2.94 15.82 -5.18
N ALA A 203 2.14 16.41 -6.08
CA ALA A 203 2.19 17.82 -6.41
C ALA A 203 1.77 18.74 -5.25
N GLN A 204 0.91 18.24 -4.36
CA GLN A 204 0.44 18.98 -3.18
C GLN A 204 1.21 18.63 -1.90
N ASP A 205 2.03 17.56 -1.94
CA ASP A 205 2.84 17.14 -0.80
C ASP A 205 4.01 18.09 -0.58
N LYS A 206 4.05 18.73 0.60
CA LYS A 206 5.07 19.73 0.97
C LYS A 206 6.50 19.17 1.01
N GLU A 207 6.64 17.86 1.13
CA GLU A 207 7.95 17.19 1.12
C GLU A 207 8.43 16.89 -0.29
N THR A 208 7.54 16.95 -1.30
CA THR A 208 7.88 16.59 -2.69
C THR A 208 8.29 17.82 -3.49
N GLY A 209 9.52 17.85 -3.97
CA GLY A 209 10.05 18.91 -4.85
C GLY A 209 10.20 18.46 -6.30
N VAL A 210 10.36 17.16 -6.52
CA VAL A 210 10.51 16.55 -7.86
C VAL A 210 9.67 15.30 -7.92
N ILE A 211 8.93 15.13 -9.01
CA ILE A 211 8.14 13.92 -9.28
C ILE A 211 8.80 13.11 -10.38
N VAL A 212 9.08 11.85 -10.11
CA VAL A 212 9.64 10.88 -11.07
C VAL A 212 8.63 9.76 -11.27
N LEU A 213 8.26 9.52 -12.52
CA LEU A 213 7.24 8.54 -12.88
C LEU A 213 7.82 7.45 -13.78
N HIS A 214 7.40 6.22 -13.55
CA HIS A 214 7.53 5.13 -14.51
C HIS A 214 6.14 4.66 -14.93
N ILE A 215 5.79 4.89 -16.19
CA ILE A 215 4.45 4.66 -16.75
C ILE A 215 4.57 3.64 -17.87
N GLU A 216 3.80 2.57 -17.80
CA GLU A 216 3.65 1.55 -18.84
C GLU A 216 2.42 1.83 -19.72
N GLY A 217 1.39 2.47 -19.14
CA GLY A 217 0.19 2.88 -19.84
C GLY A 217 -0.64 3.87 -19.04
N ILE A 218 -1.42 4.69 -19.73
CA ILE A 218 -2.33 5.68 -19.11
C ILE A 218 -3.76 5.30 -19.47
N ARG A 219 -4.56 4.93 -18.46
CA ARG A 219 -5.95 4.51 -18.66
C ARG A 219 -6.85 5.67 -19.08
N ASN A 220 -6.65 6.84 -18.50
CA ASN A 220 -7.40 8.05 -18.80
C ASN A 220 -6.45 9.22 -19.16
N PRO A 221 -6.03 9.35 -20.45
CA PRO A 221 -5.09 10.39 -20.86
C PRO A 221 -5.61 11.83 -20.71
N ARG A 222 -6.92 12.02 -20.55
CA ARG A 222 -7.50 13.37 -20.38
C ARG A 222 -7.44 13.84 -18.93
N GLU A 223 -7.37 12.90 -18.01
CA GLU A 223 -7.23 13.18 -16.58
C GLU A 223 -5.77 13.41 -16.20
N PHE A 224 -4.86 12.65 -16.83
CA PHE A 224 -3.41 12.78 -16.69
C PHE A 224 -2.88 14.05 -17.38
#